data_16267c79f2a4097ff3b67efb342f53f3
#
_entry.id   16267c79f2a4097ff3b67efb342f53f3
#
_cell.length_a   1.000
_cell.length_b   1.000
_cell.length_c   1.000
_cell.angle_alpha   90.00
_cell.angle_beta   90.00
_cell.angle_gamma   90.00
#
_symmetry.space_group_name_H-M   'P 1'
#
loop_
_entity.id
_entity.type
_entity.pdbx_description
1 polymer ?
#
loop_
_entity_poly.entity_id
_entity_poly.type
_entity_poly.pdbx_seq_one_letter_code
_entity_poly.pdbx_strand_id
1 'polypeptide(L)'
;MSGTFEDGRTAPAEGLAADLSNAPFPYLEGALANPAFHPELILFVLKNVHVTPGLLKRIASSREWLKTYEVRSAIVLHPKTPRVIAMNLVSHLWWRDLVRVVDRPALAPPMKRAAERILAIRVQEMATGERITLARIASRGIFHVLRVDPNPMVIRALLQNPKLLEEDAVAIAAGRRTQSDILQVIADDPRWSPRPAVRKALARHPATPSQVALRMIRHLTRRDLREVSASPLVPGLVRVAIGRILQENGSGDGRRGKDGKRRGKRRRASSTC
;
A
#
# COMPACT_ATOMS: atom_id res chain seq x y z
N MET A 1 -46.46 6.09 8.08
CA MET A 1 -46.54 4.63 8.00
C MET A 1 -46.24 4.07 9.37
N SER A 2 -47.17 3.31 9.97
CA SER A 2 -46.94 2.57 11.19
C SER A 2 -45.94 1.44 10.87
N GLY A 3 -44.73 1.59 11.32
CA GLY A 3 -43.65 0.65 11.00
C GLY A 3 -43.63 -0.55 11.93
N THR A 4 -44.74 -1.26 12.06
CA THR A 4 -44.86 -2.44 12.95
C THR A 4 -44.33 -3.71 12.30
N PHE A 5 -44.14 -4.76 13.10
CA PHE A 5 -43.74 -6.08 12.60
C PHE A 5 -44.79 -6.65 11.61
N GLU A 6 -46.08 -6.53 11.92
CA GLU A 6 -47.16 -7.01 11.06
C GLU A 6 -47.22 -6.26 9.73
N ASP A 7 -46.96 -4.95 9.72
CA ASP A 7 -46.89 -4.18 8.46
C ASP A 7 -45.79 -4.73 7.54
N GLY A 8 -44.63 -5.05 8.08
CA GLY A 8 -43.54 -5.66 7.32
C GLY A 8 -43.86 -7.08 6.83
N ARG A 9 -44.51 -7.88 7.68
CA ARG A 9 -44.85 -9.29 7.38
C ARG A 9 -45.91 -9.42 6.28
N THR A 10 -46.80 -8.45 6.15
CA THR A 10 -47.92 -8.45 5.21
C THR A 10 -47.75 -7.50 4.04
N ALA A 11 -46.65 -6.77 3.99
CA ALA A 11 -46.37 -5.81 2.92
C ALA A 11 -46.37 -6.47 1.53
N PRO A 12 -46.98 -5.85 0.52
CA PRO A 12 -46.95 -6.37 -0.84
C PRO A 12 -45.53 -6.30 -1.45
N ALA A 13 -45.20 -7.24 -2.30
CA ALA A 13 -43.85 -7.37 -2.90
C ALA A 13 -43.40 -6.09 -3.63
N GLU A 14 -44.31 -5.40 -4.30
CA GLU A 14 -44.07 -4.18 -5.10
C GLU A 14 -43.61 -2.97 -4.26
N GLY A 15 -44.04 -2.87 -2.98
CA GLY A 15 -43.67 -1.77 -2.07
C GLY A 15 -42.46 -2.05 -1.18
N LEU A 16 -42.13 -3.33 -0.96
CA LEU A 16 -41.12 -3.74 -0.01
C LEU A 16 -39.74 -3.07 -0.25
N ALA A 17 -39.28 -3.01 -1.49
CA ALA A 17 -37.97 -2.44 -1.81
C ALA A 17 -37.82 -0.96 -1.43
N ALA A 18 -38.88 -0.18 -1.63
CA ALA A 18 -38.90 1.25 -1.31
C ALA A 18 -38.92 1.49 0.21
N ASP A 19 -39.69 0.68 0.94
CA ASP A 19 -39.87 0.82 2.38
C ASP A 19 -38.63 0.38 3.17
N LEU A 20 -37.97 -0.72 2.75
CA LEU A 20 -36.86 -1.34 3.47
C LEU A 20 -35.68 -0.41 3.75
N SER A 21 -35.43 0.58 2.91
CA SER A 21 -34.29 1.49 3.07
C SER A 21 -34.40 2.42 4.28
N ASN A 22 -35.63 2.77 4.72
CA ASN A 22 -35.89 3.72 5.81
C ASN A 22 -36.79 3.15 6.90
N ALA A 23 -37.24 1.91 6.78
CA ALA A 23 -38.14 1.27 7.72
C ALA A 23 -37.56 1.15 9.13
N PRO A 24 -38.36 1.28 10.19
CA PRO A 24 -37.93 1.02 11.55
C PRO A 24 -37.64 -0.47 11.78
N PHE A 25 -36.88 -0.77 12.84
CA PHE A 25 -36.46 -2.14 13.16
C PHE A 25 -37.60 -3.19 13.20
N PRO A 26 -38.77 -2.91 13.85
CA PRO A 26 -39.84 -3.92 13.86
C PRO A 26 -40.34 -4.28 12.47
N TYR A 27 -40.44 -3.30 11.57
CA TYR A 27 -40.83 -3.54 10.19
C TYR A 27 -39.81 -4.43 9.45
N LEU A 28 -38.49 -4.18 9.65
CA LEU A 28 -37.44 -4.97 9.05
C LEU A 28 -37.49 -6.44 9.49
N GLU A 29 -37.78 -6.69 10.79
CA GLU A 29 -37.96 -8.06 11.31
C GLU A 29 -39.18 -8.75 10.68
N GLY A 30 -40.28 -8.03 10.54
CA GLY A 30 -41.50 -8.50 9.87
C GLY A 30 -41.25 -8.82 8.40
N ALA A 31 -40.60 -7.92 7.70
CA ALA A 31 -40.25 -8.10 6.29
C ALA A 31 -39.41 -9.34 6.04
N LEU A 32 -38.45 -9.66 6.90
CA LEU A 32 -37.65 -10.91 6.79
C LEU A 32 -38.48 -12.19 7.05
N ALA A 33 -39.67 -12.08 7.61
CA ALA A 33 -40.63 -13.16 7.81
C ALA A 33 -41.74 -13.18 6.73
N ASN A 34 -41.71 -12.24 5.80
CA ASN A 34 -42.70 -12.12 4.74
C ASN A 34 -42.48 -13.20 3.67
N PRO A 35 -43.48 -14.02 3.31
CA PRO A 35 -43.36 -15.01 2.23
C PRO A 35 -42.97 -14.44 0.86
N ALA A 36 -43.34 -13.18 0.60
CA ALA A 36 -42.99 -12.47 -0.63
C ALA A 36 -41.58 -11.83 -0.62
N PHE A 37 -40.77 -12.06 0.44
CA PHE A 37 -39.44 -11.47 0.57
C PHE A 37 -38.42 -12.20 -0.30
N HIS A 38 -37.96 -11.55 -1.35
CA HIS A 38 -36.92 -12.07 -2.22
C HIS A 38 -35.50 -11.81 -1.68
N PRO A 39 -34.55 -12.74 -1.86
CA PRO A 39 -33.16 -12.60 -1.39
C PRO A 39 -32.45 -11.31 -1.82
N GLU A 40 -32.82 -10.75 -2.98
CA GLU A 40 -32.26 -9.47 -3.51
C GLU A 40 -32.61 -8.27 -2.61
N LEU A 41 -33.75 -8.32 -1.91
CA LEU A 41 -34.20 -7.26 -0.99
C LEU A 41 -33.31 -7.14 0.25
N ILE A 42 -32.53 -8.16 0.59
CA ILE A 42 -31.56 -8.13 1.70
C ILE A 42 -30.58 -6.95 1.59
N LEU A 43 -30.17 -6.60 0.39
CA LEU A 43 -29.25 -5.49 0.17
C LEU A 43 -29.84 -4.14 0.60
N PHE A 44 -31.18 -3.97 0.46
CA PHE A 44 -31.86 -2.77 0.97
C PHE A 44 -31.93 -2.78 2.49
N VAL A 45 -32.22 -3.92 3.11
CA VAL A 45 -32.15 -4.08 4.56
C VAL A 45 -30.77 -3.74 5.09
N LEU A 46 -29.70 -4.26 4.48
CA LEU A 46 -28.32 -4.03 4.92
C LEU A 46 -27.85 -2.56 4.76
N LYS A 47 -28.53 -1.75 3.97
CA LYS A 47 -28.27 -0.31 3.84
C LYS A 47 -29.01 0.53 4.89
N ASN A 48 -30.00 -0.04 5.56
CA ASN A 48 -30.84 0.67 6.51
C ASN A 48 -30.07 1.01 7.81
N VAL A 49 -30.25 2.22 8.33
CA VAL A 49 -29.59 2.70 9.56
C VAL A 49 -30.05 2.01 10.84
N HIS A 50 -31.27 1.44 10.82
CA HIS A 50 -31.90 0.75 11.96
C HIS A 50 -31.50 -0.73 12.06
N VAL A 51 -30.64 -1.22 11.17
CA VAL A 51 -30.11 -2.59 11.27
C VAL A 51 -29.36 -2.78 12.59
N THR A 52 -29.70 -3.87 13.29
CA THR A 52 -29.09 -4.28 14.55
C THR A 52 -28.16 -5.46 14.38
N PRO A 53 -27.22 -5.69 15.32
CA PRO A 53 -26.38 -6.90 15.30
C PRO A 53 -27.18 -8.21 15.32
N GLY A 54 -28.35 -8.21 15.99
CA GLY A 54 -29.27 -9.36 16.02
C GLY A 54 -29.84 -9.69 14.64
N LEU A 55 -30.27 -8.65 13.90
CA LEU A 55 -30.77 -8.80 12.53
C LEU A 55 -29.68 -9.32 11.59
N LEU A 56 -28.46 -8.78 11.69
CA LEU A 56 -27.30 -9.26 10.93
C LEU A 56 -26.97 -10.72 11.22
N LYS A 57 -27.09 -11.15 12.49
CA LYS A 57 -26.93 -12.54 12.89
C LYS A 57 -27.99 -13.43 12.24
N ARG A 58 -29.26 -12.99 12.25
CA ARG A 58 -30.37 -13.73 11.61
C ARG A 58 -30.15 -13.86 10.10
N ILE A 59 -29.76 -12.77 9.41
CA ILE A 59 -29.45 -12.77 7.97
C ILE A 59 -28.29 -13.74 7.69
N ALA A 60 -27.22 -13.64 8.47
CA ALA A 60 -26.04 -14.50 8.31
C ALA A 60 -26.27 -15.99 8.68
N SER A 61 -27.36 -16.33 9.34
CA SER A 61 -27.74 -17.71 9.63
C SER A 61 -28.48 -18.37 8.46
N SER A 62 -28.99 -17.62 7.50
CA SER A 62 -29.66 -18.16 6.32
C SER A 62 -28.64 -18.54 5.26
N ARG A 63 -28.52 -19.85 4.99
CA ARG A 63 -27.65 -20.36 3.92
C ARG A 63 -28.09 -19.88 2.54
N GLU A 64 -29.37 -19.68 2.34
CA GLU A 64 -29.94 -19.23 1.08
C GLU A 64 -29.49 -17.80 0.75
N TRP A 65 -29.62 -16.88 1.69
CA TRP A 65 -29.21 -15.47 1.51
C TRP A 65 -27.70 -15.34 1.34
N LEU A 66 -26.91 -16.20 2.02
CA LEU A 66 -25.46 -16.21 1.86
C LEU A 66 -24.96 -16.83 0.54
N LYS A 67 -25.82 -17.42 -0.29
CA LYS A 67 -25.42 -17.84 -1.65
C LYS A 67 -25.04 -16.64 -2.50
N THR A 68 -25.73 -15.51 -2.33
CA THR A 68 -25.47 -14.27 -3.06
C THR A 68 -24.19 -13.62 -2.56
N TYR A 69 -23.24 -13.38 -3.47
CA TYR A 69 -21.94 -12.80 -3.13
C TYR A 69 -22.08 -11.41 -2.51
N GLU A 70 -22.93 -10.57 -3.08
CA GLU A 70 -23.18 -9.19 -2.67
C GLU A 70 -23.68 -9.12 -1.21
N VAL A 71 -24.51 -10.07 -0.80
CA VAL A 71 -24.98 -10.16 0.59
C VAL A 71 -23.82 -10.49 1.53
N ARG A 72 -22.97 -11.46 1.19
CA ARG A 72 -21.77 -11.77 1.98
C ARG A 72 -20.85 -10.58 2.13
N SER A 73 -20.55 -9.90 1.02
CA SER A 73 -19.71 -8.70 1.01
C SER A 73 -20.33 -7.57 1.85
N ALA A 74 -21.63 -7.31 1.69
CA ALA A 74 -22.35 -6.28 2.45
C ALA A 74 -22.33 -6.55 3.96
N ILE A 75 -22.55 -7.81 4.38
CA ILE A 75 -22.47 -8.21 5.80
C ILE A 75 -21.07 -7.94 6.35
N VAL A 76 -20.01 -8.38 5.66
CA VAL A 76 -18.62 -8.21 6.14
C VAL A 76 -18.25 -6.74 6.26
N LEU A 77 -18.72 -5.91 5.31
CA LEU A 77 -18.46 -4.47 5.29
C LEU A 77 -19.34 -3.68 6.25
N HIS A 78 -20.38 -4.27 6.84
CA HIS A 78 -21.29 -3.55 7.72
C HIS A 78 -20.68 -3.36 9.12
N PRO A 79 -20.65 -2.12 9.67
CA PRO A 79 -19.93 -1.81 10.92
C PRO A 79 -20.53 -2.49 12.16
N LYS A 80 -21.85 -2.79 12.15
CA LYS A 80 -22.55 -3.45 13.26
C LYS A 80 -22.49 -4.99 13.20
N THR A 81 -21.82 -5.57 12.19
CA THR A 81 -21.72 -7.05 12.08
C THR A 81 -20.93 -7.63 13.24
N PRO A 82 -21.49 -8.66 13.93
CA PRO A 82 -20.74 -9.39 14.95
C PRO A 82 -19.43 -9.94 14.40
N ARG A 83 -18.34 -9.74 15.15
CA ARG A 83 -16.97 -10.08 14.73
C ARG A 83 -16.84 -11.53 14.25
N VAL A 84 -17.46 -12.48 14.95
CA VAL A 84 -17.39 -13.91 14.60
C VAL A 84 -17.95 -14.15 13.20
N ILE A 85 -19.10 -13.54 12.87
CA ILE A 85 -19.74 -13.67 11.56
C ILE A 85 -18.84 -13.07 10.46
N ALA A 86 -18.37 -11.84 10.69
CA ALA A 86 -17.50 -11.18 9.74
C ALA A 86 -16.20 -11.95 9.48
N MET A 87 -15.59 -12.52 10.53
CA MET A 87 -14.37 -13.35 10.42
C MET A 87 -14.59 -14.64 9.64
N ASN A 88 -15.76 -15.26 9.76
CA ASN A 88 -16.09 -16.48 9.00
C ASN A 88 -16.33 -16.17 7.51
N LEU A 89 -16.87 -15.00 7.19
CA LEU A 89 -17.22 -14.63 5.82
C LEU A 89 -16.11 -13.97 5.05
N VAL A 90 -15.13 -13.32 5.73
CA VAL A 90 -14.05 -12.55 5.07
C VAL A 90 -13.20 -13.40 4.12
N SER A 91 -13.01 -14.67 4.42
CA SER A 91 -12.25 -15.61 3.57
C SER A 91 -12.91 -15.86 2.22
N HIS A 92 -14.21 -15.63 2.10
CA HIS A 92 -14.99 -15.83 0.86
C HIS A 92 -15.12 -14.57 0.00
N LEU A 93 -14.51 -13.45 0.42
CA LEU A 93 -14.55 -12.21 -0.35
C LEU A 93 -13.54 -12.22 -1.49
N TRP A 94 -13.89 -11.56 -2.59
CA TRP A 94 -12.95 -11.26 -3.67
C TRP A 94 -11.88 -10.28 -3.19
N TRP A 95 -10.73 -10.27 -3.85
CA TRP A 95 -9.59 -9.45 -3.45
C TRP A 95 -9.92 -7.95 -3.38
N ARG A 96 -10.77 -7.44 -4.29
CA ARG A 96 -11.21 -6.03 -4.27
C ARG A 96 -11.98 -5.66 -3.02
N ASP A 97 -12.83 -6.55 -2.54
CA ASP A 97 -13.61 -6.32 -1.32
C ASP A 97 -12.74 -6.51 -0.07
N LEU A 98 -11.73 -7.39 -0.11
CA LEU A 98 -10.73 -7.45 0.95
C LEU A 98 -9.96 -6.12 1.09
N VAL A 99 -9.61 -5.45 -0.02
CA VAL A 99 -9.03 -4.10 0.03
C VAL A 99 -10.01 -3.10 0.67
N ARG A 100 -11.30 -3.17 0.31
CA ARG A 100 -12.34 -2.32 0.95
C ARG A 100 -12.44 -2.56 2.45
N VAL A 101 -12.33 -3.82 2.91
CA VAL A 101 -12.30 -4.15 4.35
C VAL A 101 -11.13 -3.47 5.04
N VAL A 102 -9.94 -3.51 4.45
CA VAL A 102 -8.73 -2.89 5.01
C VAL A 102 -8.86 -1.37 5.09
N ASP A 103 -9.38 -0.74 4.04
CA ASP A 103 -9.46 0.73 3.93
C ASP A 103 -10.65 1.32 4.70
N ARG A 104 -11.62 0.51 5.16
CA ARG A 104 -12.81 1.02 5.86
C ARG A 104 -12.51 1.41 7.31
N PRO A 105 -12.59 2.71 7.69
CA PRO A 105 -12.24 3.16 9.04
C PRO A 105 -13.09 2.51 10.14
N ALA A 106 -14.39 2.30 9.87
CA ALA A 106 -15.34 1.75 10.83
C ALA A 106 -15.12 0.28 11.22
N LEU A 107 -14.26 -0.46 10.49
CA LEU A 107 -13.99 -1.87 10.80
C LEU A 107 -12.85 -2.04 11.79
N ALA A 108 -13.02 -3.00 12.70
CA ALA A 108 -12.08 -3.27 13.76
C ALA A 108 -10.70 -3.75 13.22
N PRO A 109 -9.56 -3.37 13.85
CA PRO A 109 -8.22 -3.73 13.43
C PRO A 109 -7.99 -5.24 13.20
N PRO A 110 -8.52 -6.16 14.00
CA PRO A 110 -8.38 -7.60 13.75
C PRO A 110 -8.98 -8.05 12.41
N MET A 111 -10.07 -7.40 11.98
CA MET A 111 -10.72 -7.70 10.70
C MET A 111 -9.84 -7.25 9.52
N LYS A 112 -9.26 -6.06 9.61
CA LYS A 112 -8.32 -5.53 8.62
C LYS A 112 -7.09 -6.43 8.48
N ARG A 113 -6.51 -6.85 9.61
CA ARG A 113 -5.36 -7.80 9.61
C ARG A 113 -5.72 -9.15 9.00
N ALA A 114 -6.95 -9.66 9.21
CA ALA A 114 -7.41 -10.88 8.57
C ALA A 114 -7.49 -10.73 7.05
N ALA A 115 -8.08 -9.62 6.57
CA ALA A 115 -8.17 -9.32 5.15
C ALA A 115 -6.78 -9.17 4.50
N GLU A 116 -5.84 -8.46 5.14
CA GLU A 116 -4.45 -8.33 4.68
C GLU A 116 -3.75 -9.68 4.56
N ARG A 117 -3.93 -10.55 5.55
CA ARG A 117 -3.34 -11.90 5.54
C ARG A 117 -3.87 -12.75 4.39
N ILE A 118 -5.18 -12.69 4.15
CA ILE A 118 -5.81 -13.40 3.03
C ILE A 118 -5.31 -12.84 1.69
N LEU A 119 -5.23 -11.52 1.56
CA LEU A 119 -4.66 -10.87 0.37
C LEU A 119 -3.21 -11.30 0.13
N ALA A 120 -2.38 -11.30 1.17
CA ALA A 120 -0.98 -11.69 1.07
C ALA A 120 -0.77 -13.11 0.52
N ILE A 121 -1.66 -14.04 0.89
CA ILE A 121 -1.65 -15.40 0.35
C ILE A 121 -2.10 -15.41 -1.11
N ARG A 122 -3.20 -14.74 -1.42
CA ARG A 122 -3.80 -14.76 -2.77
C ARG A 122 -2.99 -14.03 -3.84
N VAL A 123 -2.17 -13.05 -3.46
CA VAL A 123 -1.32 -12.30 -4.40
C VAL A 123 -0.51 -13.23 -5.31
N GLN A 124 -0.06 -14.38 -4.80
CA GLN A 124 0.75 -15.32 -5.57
C GLN A 124 -0.03 -16.02 -6.71
N GLU A 125 -1.34 -16.14 -6.55
CA GLU A 125 -2.23 -16.79 -7.51
C GLU A 125 -2.92 -15.78 -8.47
N MET A 126 -2.77 -14.48 -8.19
CA MET A 126 -3.42 -13.42 -8.97
C MET A 126 -2.75 -13.24 -10.34
N ALA A 127 -3.56 -12.93 -11.35
CA ALA A 127 -3.07 -12.52 -12.64
C ALA A 127 -2.25 -11.21 -12.53
N THR A 128 -1.28 -11.03 -13.43
CA THR A 128 -0.39 -9.84 -13.41
C THR A 128 -1.15 -8.53 -13.39
N GLY A 129 -2.21 -8.39 -14.18
CA GLY A 129 -3.05 -7.19 -14.22
C GLY A 129 -3.74 -6.88 -12.89
N GLU A 130 -4.17 -7.91 -12.17
CA GLU A 130 -4.77 -7.77 -10.84
C GLU A 130 -3.71 -7.33 -9.81
N ARG A 131 -2.51 -7.93 -9.86
CA ARG A 131 -1.38 -7.53 -8.99
C ARG A 131 -0.94 -6.09 -9.23
N ILE A 132 -0.91 -5.63 -10.49
CA ILE A 132 -0.64 -4.22 -10.84
C ILE A 132 -1.71 -3.30 -10.22
N THR A 133 -2.99 -3.67 -10.35
CA THR A 133 -4.09 -2.89 -9.79
C THR A 133 -4.01 -2.88 -8.27
N LEU A 134 -3.79 -4.03 -7.65
CA LEU A 134 -3.63 -4.15 -6.20
C LEU A 134 -2.45 -3.32 -5.70
N ALA A 135 -1.30 -3.36 -6.36
CA ALA A 135 -0.09 -2.62 -5.96
C ALA A 135 -0.33 -1.11 -5.84
N ARG A 136 -1.17 -0.53 -6.71
CA ARG A 136 -1.52 0.91 -6.67
C ARG A 136 -2.34 1.31 -5.46
N ILE A 137 -3.20 0.41 -4.93
CA ILE A 137 -4.18 0.72 -3.89
C ILE A 137 -3.93 0.00 -2.56
N ALA A 138 -2.99 -0.92 -2.54
CA ALA A 138 -2.69 -1.77 -1.39
C ALA A 138 -2.40 -0.98 -0.12
N SER A 139 -2.75 -1.58 1.02
CA SER A 139 -2.28 -1.12 2.32
C SER A 139 -0.83 -1.55 2.57
N ARG A 140 -0.17 -0.89 3.50
CA ARG A 140 1.21 -1.24 3.90
C ARG A 140 1.33 -2.66 4.45
N GLY A 141 0.26 -3.22 5.02
CA GLY A 141 0.25 -4.58 5.57
C GLY A 141 0.63 -5.67 4.56
N ILE A 142 0.41 -5.44 3.25
CA ILE A 142 0.75 -6.40 2.19
C ILE A 142 1.97 -6.00 1.33
N PHE A 143 2.61 -4.87 1.61
CA PHE A 143 3.81 -4.44 0.85
C PHE A 143 4.94 -5.46 0.93
N HIS A 144 5.07 -6.19 2.04
CA HIS A 144 6.09 -7.23 2.20
C HIS A 144 6.00 -8.35 1.16
N VAL A 145 4.82 -8.62 0.61
CA VAL A 145 4.61 -9.57 -0.50
C VAL A 145 4.83 -8.89 -1.85
N LEU A 146 4.25 -7.70 -2.06
CA LEU A 146 4.30 -7.01 -3.34
C LEU A 146 5.71 -6.52 -3.70
N ARG A 147 6.53 -6.12 -2.72
CA ARG A 147 7.90 -5.62 -2.95
C ARG A 147 8.88 -6.67 -3.49
N VAL A 148 8.54 -7.93 -3.40
CA VAL A 148 9.35 -9.05 -3.93
C VAL A 148 8.77 -9.66 -5.19
N ASP A 149 7.76 -9.02 -5.77
CA ASP A 149 7.16 -9.45 -7.03
C ASP A 149 8.20 -9.39 -8.16
N PRO A 150 8.36 -10.45 -8.95
CA PRO A 150 9.36 -10.50 -10.02
C PRO A 150 9.00 -9.62 -11.22
N ASN A 151 7.77 -9.15 -11.32
CA ASN A 151 7.32 -8.36 -12.47
C ASN A 151 7.57 -6.86 -12.27
N PRO A 152 8.40 -6.22 -13.12
CA PRO A 152 8.74 -4.80 -13.00
C PRO A 152 7.53 -3.85 -13.11
N MET A 153 6.45 -4.27 -13.80
CA MET A 153 5.22 -3.48 -13.90
C MET A 153 4.46 -3.44 -12.56
N VAL A 154 4.50 -4.53 -11.77
CA VAL A 154 3.92 -4.56 -10.42
C VAL A 154 4.71 -3.64 -9.50
N ILE A 155 6.05 -3.71 -9.56
CA ILE A 155 6.92 -2.80 -8.78
C ILE A 155 6.70 -1.34 -9.18
N ARG A 156 6.61 -1.04 -10.48
CA ARG A 156 6.29 0.32 -10.96
C ARG A 156 4.97 0.83 -10.39
N ALA A 157 3.94 -0.01 -10.38
CA ALA A 157 2.64 0.32 -9.79
C ALA A 157 2.72 0.53 -8.27
N LEU A 158 3.52 -0.27 -7.57
CA LEU A 158 3.76 -0.14 -6.13
C LEU A 158 4.50 1.16 -5.80
N LEU A 159 5.49 1.56 -6.59
CA LEU A 159 6.20 2.84 -6.43
C LEU A 159 5.26 4.06 -6.57
N GLN A 160 4.17 3.93 -7.32
CA GLN A 160 3.14 4.95 -7.47
C GLN A 160 2.10 4.95 -6.32
N ASN A 161 2.12 3.95 -5.44
CA ASN A 161 1.18 3.89 -4.32
C ASN A 161 1.39 5.07 -3.36
N PRO A 162 0.34 5.85 -3.02
CA PRO A 162 0.46 7.00 -2.13
C PRO A 162 0.88 6.63 -0.70
N LYS A 163 0.62 5.40 -0.27
CA LYS A 163 0.96 4.89 1.06
C LYS A 163 2.42 4.38 1.15
N LEU A 164 3.16 4.32 0.01
CA LEU A 164 4.55 3.88 -0.02
C LEU A 164 5.47 4.95 0.59
N LEU A 165 6.38 4.52 1.45
CA LEU A 165 7.39 5.37 2.07
C LEU A 165 8.78 5.14 1.45
N GLU A 166 9.71 6.05 1.73
CA GLU A 166 11.10 5.94 1.23
C GLU A 166 11.77 4.65 1.69
N GLU A 167 11.52 4.22 2.93
CA GLU A 167 12.03 2.95 3.47
C GLU A 167 11.58 1.73 2.67
N ASP A 168 10.34 1.75 2.13
CA ASP A 168 9.83 0.67 1.30
C ASP A 168 10.56 0.63 -0.06
N ALA A 169 10.78 1.80 -0.69
CA ALA A 169 11.54 1.92 -1.94
C ALA A 169 13.00 1.46 -1.76
N VAL A 170 13.63 1.84 -0.64
CA VAL A 170 14.98 1.37 -0.26
C VAL A 170 14.99 -0.14 -0.07
N ALA A 171 13.96 -0.71 0.59
CA ALA A 171 13.86 -2.15 0.82
C ALA A 171 13.72 -2.94 -0.50
N ILE A 172 13.01 -2.39 -1.50
CA ILE A 172 12.93 -2.98 -2.84
C ILE A 172 14.33 -2.92 -3.51
N ALA A 173 14.96 -1.74 -3.52
CA ALA A 173 16.27 -1.54 -4.14
C ALA A 173 17.41 -2.32 -3.48
N ALA A 174 17.32 -2.64 -2.19
CA ALA A 174 18.30 -3.40 -1.43
C ALA A 174 18.01 -4.92 -1.39
N GLY A 175 16.91 -5.37 -1.96
CA GLY A 175 16.46 -6.77 -1.92
C GLY A 175 17.43 -7.70 -2.64
N ARG A 176 17.95 -8.74 -1.98
CA ARG A 176 18.95 -9.66 -2.56
C ARG A 176 18.52 -10.33 -3.87
N ARG A 177 17.22 -10.48 -4.11
CA ARG A 177 16.65 -11.12 -5.31
C ARG A 177 16.12 -10.11 -6.31
N THR A 178 16.31 -8.82 -6.07
CA THR A 178 15.82 -7.77 -6.98
C THR A 178 16.59 -7.85 -8.29
N GLN A 179 15.86 -7.98 -9.38
CA GLN A 179 16.41 -8.12 -10.73
C GLN A 179 16.79 -6.77 -11.31
N SER A 180 17.65 -6.79 -12.32
CA SER A 180 18.20 -5.61 -12.99
C SER A 180 17.15 -4.66 -13.56
N ASP A 181 16.09 -5.20 -14.15
CA ASP A 181 14.97 -4.45 -14.71
C ASP A 181 14.15 -3.72 -13.64
N ILE A 182 13.97 -4.34 -12.48
CA ILE A 182 13.32 -3.68 -11.32
C ILE A 182 14.19 -2.53 -10.81
N LEU A 183 15.51 -2.73 -10.70
CA LEU A 183 16.44 -1.67 -10.29
C LEU A 183 16.44 -0.51 -11.29
N GLN A 184 16.30 -0.79 -12.57
CA GLN A 184 16.12 0.22 -13.61
C GLN A 184 14.82 1.00 -13.41
N VAL A 185 13.70 0.31 -13.14
CA VAL A 185 12.39 0.95 -12.86
C VAL A 185 12.48 1.92 -11.68
N ILE A 186 13.18 1.53 -10.59
CA ILE A 186 13.36 2.40 -9.42
C ILE A 186 14.25 3.60 -9.76
N ALA A 187 15.31 3.38 -10.54
CA ALA A 187 16.27 4.42 -10.94
C ALA A 187 15.67 5.47 -11.89
N ASP A 188 14.63 5.09 -12.62
CA ASP A 188 13.93 5.97 -13.57
C ASP A 188 12.66 6.61 -12.96
N ASP A 189 12.29 6.23 -11.74
CA ASP A 189 11.13 6.81 -11.06
C ASP A 189 11.45 8.22 -10.54
N PRO A 190 10.68 9.27 -10.96
CA PRO A 190 10.98 10.66 -10.62
C PRO A 190 10.75 10.98 -9.12
N ARG A 191 9.94 10.21 -8.42
CA ARG A 191 9.67 10.39 -6.99
C ARG A 191 10.79 9.82 -6.13
N TRP A 192 11.34 8.67 -6.52
CA TRP A 192 12.23 7.88 -5.68
C TRP A 192 13.71 8.01 -6.06
N SER A 193 14.03 8.12 -7.35
CA SER A 193 15.42 8.21 -7.80
C SER A 193 16.19 9.44 -7.26
N PRO A 194 15.57 10.59 -6.91
CA PRO A 194 16.28 11.70 -6.29
C PRO A 194 16.65 11.47 -4.82
N ARG A 195 16.04 10.50 -4.15
CA ARG A 195 16.22 10.25 -2.71
C ARG A 195 17.62 9.65 -2.42
N PRO A 196 18.41 10.27 -1.51
CA PRO A 196 19.77 9.82 -1.22
C PRO A 196 19.86 8.36 -0.78
N ALA A 197 18.93 7.89 0.08
CA ALA A 197 18.92 6.52 0.55
C ALA A 197 18.65 5.52 -0.59
N VAL A 198 17.74 5.85 -1.53
CA VAL A 198 17.44 5.02 -2.70
C VAL A 198 18.66 4.99 -3.65
N ARG A 199 19.29 6.14 -3.94
CA ARG A 199 20.54 6.21 -4.74
C ARG A 199 21.64 5.34 -4.17
N LYS A 200 21.82 5.39 -2.86
CA LYS A 200 22.80 4.59 -2.14
C LYS A 200 22.51 3.10 -2.26
N ALA A 201 21.25 2.70 -2.08
CA ALA A 201 20.82 1.31 -2.24
C ALA A 201 21.07 0.81 -3.67
N LEU A 202 20.67 1.58 -4.70
CA LEU A 202 20.92 1.27 -6.11
C LEU A 202 22.42 1.16 -6.44
N ALA A 203 23.25 2.12 -5.99
CA ALA A 203 24.68 2.09 -6.23
C ALA A 203 25.39 0.89 -5.58
N ARG A 204 24.83 0.37 -4.50
CA ARG A 204 25.40 -0.74 -3.73
C ARG A 204 24.96 -2.11 -4.25
N HIS A 205 23.85 -2.20 -4.97
CA HIS A 205 23.28 -3.48 -5.37
C HIS A 205 24.05 -4.08 -6.57
N PRO A 206 24.50 -5.36 -6.49
CA PRO A 206 25.35 -5.99 -7.52
C PRO A 206 24.66 -6.14 -8.88
N ALA A 207 23.32 -6.32 -8.92
CA ALA A 207 22.58 -6.46 -10.16
C ALA A 207 22.15 -5.11 -10.77
N THR A 208 22.52 -3.96 -10.19
CA THR A 208 22.23 -2.66 -10.79
C THR A 208 23.03 -2.49 -12.08
N PRO A 209 22.38 -2.12 -13.20
CA PRO A 209 23.12 -1.81 -14.44
C PRO A 209 24.21 -0.79 -14.20
N SER A 210 25.42 -1.04 -14.74
CA SER A 210 26.59 -0.19 -14.47
C SER A 210 26.35 1.28 -14.79
N GLN A 211 25.61 1.58 -15.86
CA GLN A 211 25.26 2.97 -16.23
C GLN A 211 24.39 3.62 -15.16
N VAL A 212 23.42 2.88 -14.59
CA VAL A 212 22.57 3.37 -13.49
C VAL A 212 23.41 3.63 -12.25
N ALA A 213 24.23 2.66 -11.84
CA ALA A 213 25.07 2.79 -10.67
C ALA A 213 26.01 4.00 -10.79
N LEU A 214 26.66 4.20 -11.96
CA LEU A 214 27.52 5.34 -12.24
C LEU A 214 26.75 6.68 -12.21
N ARG A 215 25.51 6.70 -12.67
CA ARG A 215 24.63 7.88 -12.56
C ARG A 215 24.31 8.18 -11.10
N MET A 216 24.01 7.17 -10.30
CA MET A 216 23.63 7.34 -8.88
C MET A 216 24.78 7.87 -8.03
N ILE A 217 26.01 7.36 -8.18
CA ILE A 217 27.17 7.76 -7.36
C ILE A 217 27.54 9.22 -7.53
N ARG A 218 27.26 9.85 -8.67
CA ARG A 218 27.56 11.27 -8.91
C ARG A 218 26.79 12.22 -7.98
N HIS A 219 25.70 11.75 -7.42
CA HIS A 219 24.80 12.52 -6.56
C HIS A 219 24.89 12.12 -5.07
N LEU A 220 25.82 11.25 -4.71
CA LEU A 220 26.05 10.84 -3.33
C LEU A 220 27.04 11.75 -2.62
N THR A 221 26.87 11.88 -1.30
CA THR A 221 27.82 12.60 -0.46
C THR A 221 29.15 11.84 -0.36
N ARG A 222 30.25 12.53 0.01
CA ARG A 222 31.55 11.89 0.26
C ARG A 222 31.47 10.77 1.31
N ARG A 223 30.63 10.95 2.32
CA ARG A 223 30.39 9.94 3.37
C ARG A 223 29.72 8.71 2.77
N ASP A 224 28.67 8.90 1.98
CA ASP A 224 27.94 7.78 1.34
C ASP A 224 28.82 7.05 0.32
N LEU A 225 29.62 7.76 -0.46
CA LEU A 225 30.57 7.18 -1.41
C LEU A 225 31.58 6.26 -0.70
N ARG A 226 32.13 6.68 0.45
CA ARG A 226 33.04 5.85 1.26
C ARG A 226 32.32 4.60 1.77
N GLU A 227 31.10 4.75 2.27
CA GLU A 227 30.30 3.64 2.78
C GLU A 227 29.92 2.65 1.65
N VAL A 228 29.53 3.14 0.48
CA VAL A 228 29.26 2.31 -0.70
C VAL A 228 30.54 1.58 -1.12
N SER A 229 31.67 2.27 -1.25
CA SER A 229 32.96 1.68 -1.66
C SER A 229 33.46 0.58 -0.72
N ALA A 230 33.17 0.69 0.57
CA ALA A 230 33.54 -0.31 1.59
C ALA A 230 32.72 -1.60 1.50
N SER A 231 31.59 -1.59 0.79
CA SER A 231 30.74 -2.78 0.66
C SER A 231 31.35 -3.80 -0.31
N PRO A 232 31.45 -5.08 0.06
CA PRO A 232 31.95 -6.12 -0.83
C PRO A 232 31.04 -6.39 -2.02
N LEU A 233 29.75 -6.03 -1.94
CA LEU A 233 28.74 -6.27 -2.97
C LEU A 233 28.85 -5.32 -4.17
N VAL A 234 29.60 -4.23 -4.06
CA VAL A 234 29.70 -3.20 -5.09
C VAL A 234 30.57 -3.70 -6.24
N PRO A 235 30.08 -3.63 -7.51
CA PRO A 235 30.86 -3.98 -8.68
C PRO A 235 32.18 -3.21 -8.77
N GLY A 236 33.24 -3.88 -9.23
CA GLY A 236 34.58 -3.28 -9.33
C GLY A 236 34.63 -1.97 -10.12
N LEU A 237 33.88 -1.88 -11.22
CA LEU A 237 33.77 -0.68 -12.04
C LEU A 237 33.24 0.52 -11.22
N VAL A 238 32.19 0.30 -10.42
CA VAL A 238 31.59 1.34 -9.57
C VAL A 238 32.57 1.76 -8.47
N ARG A 239 33.31 0.81 -7.87
CA ARG A 239 34.31 1.09 -6.85
C ARG A 239 35.46 1.94 -7.39
N VAL A 240 35.95 1.63 -8.60
CA VAL A 240 36.98 2.46 -9.28
C VAL A 240 36.47 3.87 -9.55
N ALA A 241 35.24 4.00 -10.04
CA ALA A 241 34.63 5.30 -10.30
C ALA A 241 34.47 6.15 -9.02
N ILE A 242 34.05 5.52 -7.92
CA ILE A 242 33.99 6.19 -6.60
C ILE A 242 35.38 6.69 -6.17
N GLY A 243 36.41 5.86 -6.34
CA GLY A 243 37.80 6.25 -6.02
C GLY A 243 38.24 7.51 -6.75
N ARG A 244 37.94 7.61 -8.06
CA ARG A 244 38.23 8.81 -8.86
C ARG A 244 37.48 10.06 -8.35
N ILE A 245 36.17 9.94 -8.09
CA ILE A 245 35.36 11.06 -7.57
C ILE A 245 35.90 11.56 -6.22
N LEU A 246 36.32 10.65 -5.34
CA LEU A 246 36.87 11.02 -4.03
C LEU A 246 38.23 11.72 -4.15
N GLN A 247 39.08 11.33 -5.13
CA GLN A 247 40.38 11.96 -5.41
C GLN A 247 40.21 13.35 -6.03
N GLU A 248 39.39 13.49 -7.07
CA GLU A 248 39.13 14.76 -7.75
C GLU A 248 38.61 15.84 -6.78
N ASN A 249 37.66 15.48 -5.93
CA ASN A 249 37.11 16.37 -4.90
C ASN A 249 38.09 16.64 -3.72
N GLY A 250 39.13 15.82 -3.55
CA GLY A 250 40.20 16.05 -2.55
C GLY A 250 41.21 17.09 -2.99
N SER A 251 41.46 17.19 -4.30
CA SER A 251 42.42 18.17 -4.88
C SER A 251 41.86 19.60 -4.95
N GLY A 252 40.51 19.76 -4.90
CA GLY A 252 39.85 21.07 -4.96
C GLY A 252 39.85 21.83 -3.63
N ASP A 253 39.86 21.12 -2.50
CA ASP A 253 39.76 21.75 -1.16
C ASP A 253 41.10 22.31 -0.68
N GLY A 254 42.23 21.78 -1.22
CA GLY A 254 43.60 22.27 -0.89
C GLY A 254 43.95 23.62 -1.55
N ARG A 255 43.22 24.03 -2.59
CA ARG A 255 43.52 25.31 -3.31
C ARG A 255 42.83 26.52 -2.72
N ARG A 256 41.68 26.39 -2.07
CA ARG A 256 41.00 27.51 -1.40
C ARG A 256 41.65 27.99 -0.10
N GLY A 257 42.44 27.14 0.55
CA GLY A 257 43.11 27.49 1.81
C GLY A 257 44.43 28.26 1.68
N LYS A 258 45.08 28.25 0.50
CA LYS A 258 46.39 28.90 0.31
C LYS A 258 46.31 30.38 -0.13
N ASP A 259 45.24 30.77 -0.81
CA ASP A 259 45.10 32.17 -1.26
C ASP A 259 44.59 33.14 -0.18
N GLY A 260 43.89 32.62 0.85
CA GLY A 260 43.45 33.42 1.99
C GLY A 260 44.58 33.88 2.93
N LYS A 261 45.67 33.10 3.03
CA LYS A 261 46.82 33.45 3.89
C LYS A 261 47.81 34.44 3.28
N ARG A 262 47.83 34.61 1.96
CA ARG A 262 48.74 35.57 1.30
C ARG A 262 48.20 37.02 1.27
N ARG A 263 46.88 37.24 1.36
CA ARG A 263 46.27 38.57 1.42
C ARG A 263 46.30 39.23 2.82
N GLY A 264 46.41 38.44 3.89
CA GLY A 264 46.47 38.95 5.26
C GLY A 264 47.84 39.51 5.70
N LYS A 265 48.93 39.16 5.00
CA LYS A 265 50.29 39.58 5.38
C LYS A 265 50.74 40.91 4.71
N ARG A 266 50.02 41.43 3.70
CA ARG A 266 50.36 42.67 3.00
C ARG A 266 49.65 43.93 3.53
N ARG A 267 48.76 43.82 4.53
CA ARG A 267 48.06 45.00 5.10
C ARG A 267 48.54 45.44 6.49
N ARG A 268 49.68 44.89 6.99
CA ARG A 268 50.25 45.30 8.30
C ARG A 268 51.60 45.99 8.21
N ALA A 269 52.06 46.43 7.00
CA ALA A 269 53.36 47.07 6.82
C ALA A 269 53.28 48.53 6.29
N SER A 270 52.14 49.21 6.47
CA SER A 270 52.03 50.61 6.09
C SER A 270 51.16 51.36 7.10
N SER A 271 51.63 51.44 8.34
CA SER A 271 51.15 52.42 9.32
C SER A 271 52.17 52.52 10.43
N THR A 272 53.27 53.13 10.13
CA THR A 272 54.12 53.83 11.09
C THR A 272 55.05 54.73 10.33
N CYS A 273 54.70 55.99 10.15
CA CYS A 273 55.43 57.24 10.16
C CYS A 273 54.43 58.35 10.10
#